data_ef60115302016495d47b2277ef0f7022
#
_entry.id   ef60115302016495d47b2277ef0f7022
#
_cell.length_a   1.000
_cell.length_b   1.000
_cell.length_c   1.000
_cell.angle_alpha   90.00
_cell.angle_beta   90.00
_cell.angle_gamma   90.00
#
_symmetry.space_group_name_H-M   'P 1'
#
loop_
_entity.id
_entity.type
_entity.pdbx_description
1 polymer ?
#
loop_
_entity_poly.entity_id
_entity_poly.type
_entity_poly.pdbx_seq_one_letter_code
_entity_poly.pdbx_strand_id
1 'polypeptide(L)'
;MAALPFHPLLGILIAILILSGTILFGQEVLKRLDQKKSVLVSLALGMVLISQALYICSLDKIMFTILYPTAWCLMLLGAWYNFSYLRIVVPKCYTWRNGILNIIQDPVYSFSILLMFGFILLSFSPPTNADALNYHWGIPVYLLRNHEWPSTGLWLHGSLGGIGEIYNTLGVSLYAENLGTILQSLSLILFSC
;
A
#
# COMPACT_ATOMS: atom_id res chain seq x y z
N MET A 1 14.12 -21.55 -0.12
CA MET A 1 14.23 -20.20 0.46
C MET A 1 14.03 -20.35 1.96
N ALA A 2 15.05 -20.07 2.77
CA ALA A 2 14.87 -19.98 4.21
C ALA A 2 13.90 -18.82 4.46
N ALA A 3 12.81 -19.08 5.19
CA ALA A 3 11.92 -18.02 5.63
C ALA A 3 12.74 -17.08 6.53
N LEU A 4 13.04 -15.90 6.05
CA LEU A 4 13.55 -14.85 6.91
C LEU A 4 12.50 -14.64 8.01
N PRO A 5 12.91 -14.52 9.29
CA PRO A 5 11.95 -14.32 10.36
C PRO A 5 11.16 -13.05 10.04
N PHE A 6 9.85 -13.20 9.90
CA PHE A 6 8.92 -12.11 9.69
C PHE A 6 9.11 -11.07 10.80
N HIS A 7 9.51 -9.88 10.44
CA HIS A 7 9.60 -8.75 11.36
C HIS A 7 8.46 -7.79 11.06
N PRO A 8 7.33 -7.86 11.79
CA PRO A 8 6.10 -7.11 11.43
C PRO A 8 6.34 -5.61 11.28
N LEU A 9 7.16 -5.02 12.15
CA LEU A 9 7.49 -3.59 12.08
C LEU A 9 8.23 -3.21 10.79
N LEU A 10 9.13 -4.07 10.32
CA LEU A 10 9.85 -3.84 9.08
C LEU A 10 8.90 -3.94 7.88
N GLY A 11 7.99 -4.92 7.86
CA GLY A 11 6.98 -5.07 6.83
C GLY A 11 6.06 -3.85 6.75
N ILE A 12 5.63 -3.32 7.89
CA ILE A 12 4.83 -2.09 7.98
C ILE A 12 5.60 -0.89 7.42
N LEU A 13 6.86 -0.72 7.81
CA LEU A 13 7.68 0.37 7.31
C LEU A 13 7.83 0.30 5.79
N ILE A 14 8.12 -0.87 5.25
CA ILE A 14 8.24 -1.09 3.80
C ILE A 14 6.91 -0.79 3.11
N ALA A 15 5.77 -1.23 3.65
CA ALA A 15 4.45 -0.94 3.10
C ALA A 15 4.18 0.57 3.04
N ILE A 16 4.47 1.30 4.12
CA ILE A 16 4.33 2.77 4.16
C ILE A 16 5.22 3.43 3.10
N LEU A 17 6.45 2.95 2.93
CA LEU A 17 7.36 3.49 1.93
C LEU A 17 6.88 3.22 0.51
N ILE A 18 6.39 2.01 0.21
CA ILE A 18 5.81 1.68 -1.11
C ILE A 18 4.60 2.57 -1.40
N LEU A 19 3.68 2.73 -0.45
CA LEU A 19 2.49 3.58 -0.60
C LEU A 19 2.87 5.05 -0.82
N SER A 20 3.83 5.57 -0.07
CA SER A 20 4.34 6.93 -0.25
C SER A 20 4.99 7.13 -1.62
N GLY A 21 5.74 6.16 -2.11
CA GLY A 21 6.30 6.18 -3.46
C GLY A 21 5.23 6.14 -4.55
N THR A 22 4.18 5.35 -4.34
CA THR A 22 3.02 5.29 -5.23
C THR A 22 2.28 6.63 -5.30
N ILE A 23 2.10 7.30 -4.15
CA ILE A 23 1.51 8.66 -4.09
C ILE A 23 2.38 9.63 -4.89
N LEU A 24 3.69 9.64 -4.67
CA LEU A 24 4.61 10.52 -5.39
C LEU A 24 4.55 10.28 -6.90
N PHE A 25 4.56 9.02 -7.32
CA PHE A 25 4.40 8.66 -8.74
C PHE A 25 3.09 9.20 -9.32
N GLY A 26 1.96 8.98 -8.65
CA GLY A 26 0.67 9.49 -9.08
C GLY A 26 0.61 11.03 -9.09
N GLN A 27 1.26 11.72 -8.13
CA GLN A 27 1.37 13.18 -8.13
C GLN A 27 2.14 13.71 -9.34
N GLU A 28 3.20 13.01 -9.74
CA GLU A 28 3.97 13.41 -10.90
C GLU A 28 3.18 13.21 -12.20
N VAL A 29 2.37 12.15 -12.29
CA VAL A 29 1.45 11.95 -13.41
C VAL A 29 0.38 13.04 -13.45
N LEU A 30 -0.28 13.34 -12.32
CA LEU A 30 -1.28 14.40 -12.24
C LEU A 30 -0.71 15.77 -12.62
N LYS A 31 0.52 16.07 -12.21
CA LYS A 31 1.22 17.30 -12.59
C LYS A 31 1.39 17.40 -14.10
N ARG A 32 1.75 16.31 -14.78
CA ARG A 32 1.89 16.27 -16.24
C ARG A 32 0.54 16.43 -16.96
N LEU A 33 -0.55 16.06 -16.30
CA LEU A 33 -1.92 16.23 -16.81
C LEU A 33 -2.53 17.59 -16.40
N ASP A 34 -1.75 18.50 -15.79
CA ASP A 34 -2.19 19.80 -15.26
C ASP A 34 -3.37 19.69 -14.27
N GLN A 35 -3.40 18.61 -13.50
CA GLN A 35 -4.44 18.36 -12.51
C GLN A 35 -3.96 18.66 -11.08
N LYS A 36 -4.94 19.02 -10.20
CA LYS A 36 -4.66 19.26 -8.79
C LYS A 36 -4.11 17.99 -8.11
N LYS A 37 -3.08 18.14 -7.29
CA LYS A 37 -2.44 17.07 -6.54
C LYS A 37 -3.27 16.71 -5.29
N SER A 38 -4.30 15.88 -5.45
CA SER A 38 -4.98 15.24 -4.33
C SER A 38 -4.23 13.96 -3.93
N VAL A 39 -4.01 13.76 -2.64
CA VAL A 39 -3.32 12.55 -2.13
C VAL A 39 -4.09 11.30 -2.49
N LEU A 40 -5.41 11.30 -2.31
CA LEU A 40 -6.27 10.16 -2.63
C LEU A 40 -6.24 9.84 -4.12
N VAL A 41 -6.45 10.85 -4.99
CA VAL A 41 -6.43 10.67 -6.44
C VAL A 41 -5.04 10.22 -6.91
N SER A 42 -3.97 10.76 -6.32
CA SER A 42 -2.59 10.35 -6.62
C SER A 42 -2.33 8.91 -6.25
N LEU A 43 -2.78 8.47 -5.07
CA LEU A 43 -2.65 7.08 -4.63
C LEU A 43 -3.40 6.14 -5.57
N ALA A 44 -4.67 6.42 -5.85
CA ALA A 44 -5.50 5.61 -6.72
C ALA A 44 -4.92 5.52 -8.14
N LEU A 45 -4.53 6.66 -8.73
CA LEU A 45 -3.95 6.71 -10.07
C LEU A 45 -2.60 5.96 -10.12
N GLY A 46 -1.74 6.18 -9.14
CA GLY A 46 -0.46 5.49 -9.04
C GLY A 46 -0.63 3.97 -8.94
N MET A 47 -1.55 3.51 -8.09
CA MET A 47 -1.86 2.08 -7.95
C MET A 47 -2.38 1.48 -9.26
N VAL A 48 -3.36 2.12 -9.88
CA VAL A 48 -3.94 1.61 -11.14
C VAL A 48 -2.88 1.51 -12.22
N LEU A 49 -2.09 2.55 -12.42
CA LEU A 49 -1.06 2.57 -13.48
C LEU A 49 0.04 1.52 -13.24
N ILE A 50 0.53 1.41 -12.01
CA ILE A 50 1.57 0.43 -11.66
C ILE A 50 1.02 -1.00 -11.81
N SER A 51 -0.18 -1.26 -11.29
CA SER A 51 -0.78 -2.58 -11.35
C SER A 51 -1.12 -2.99 -12.77
N GLN A 52 -1.62 -2.07 -13.60
CA GLN A 52 -1.89 -2.35 -15.02
C GLN A 52 -0.61 -2.63 -15.80
N ALA A 53 0.45 -1.86 -15.56
CA ALA A 53 1.73 -2.11 -16.20
C ALA A 53 2.29 -3.49 -15.82
N LEU A 54 2.25 -3.85 -14.53
CA LEU A 54 2.69 -5.16 -14.06
C LEU A 54 1.79 -6.28 -14.61
N TYR A 55 0.46 -6.05 -14.71
CA TYR A 55 -0.47 -7.02 -15.29
C TYR A 55 -0.14 -7.32 -16.75
N ILE A 56 0.04 -6.28 -17.56
CA ILE A 56 0.42 -6.45 -18.97
C ILE A 56 1.75 -7.21 -19.07
N CYS A 57 2.74 -6.84 -18.25
CA CYS A 57 4.02 -7.53 -18.22
C CYS A 57 3.93 -8.97 -17.69
N SER A 58 2.88 -9.33 -16.94
CA SER A 58 2.69 -10.70 -16.44
C SER A 58 2.29 -11.68 -17.54
N LEU A 59 1.69 -11.19 -18.63
CA LEU A 59 1.30 -12.02 -19.77
C LEU A 59 2.51 -12.67 -20.45
N ASP A 60 3.65 -11.96 -20.48
CA ASP A 60 4.91 -12.43 -21.07
C ASP A 60 5.95 -12.84 -20.01
N LYS A 61 5.55 -13.05 -18.75
CA LYS A 61 6.44 -13.36 -17.62
C LYS A 61 7.49 -12.27 -17.31
N ILE A 62 7.51 -11.16 -18.03
CA ILE A 62 8.41 -10.02 -17.81
C ILE A 62 8.18 -9.40 -16.42
N MET A 63 6.95 -9.48 -15.90
CA MET A 63 6.60 -8.97 -14.58
C MET A 63 7.58 -9.46 -13.51
N PHE A 64 7.98 -10.74 -13.53
CA PHE A 64 8.83 -11.32 -12.50
C PHE A 64 10.26 -10.78 -12.52
N THR A 65 10.71 -10.26 -13.66
CA THR A 65 12.00 -9.58 -13.79
C THR A 65 11.95 -8.15 -13.27
N ILE A 66 10.83 -7.44 -13.51
CA ILE A 66 10.69 -6.01 -13.15
C ILE A 66 10.05 -5.78 -11.78
N LEU A 67 9.41 -6.80 -11.19
CA LEU A 67 8.67 -6.69 -9.94
C LEU A 67 9.54 -6.16 -8.78
N TYR A 68 10.68 -6.82 -8.53
CA TYR A 68 11.60 -6.40 -7.48
C TYR A 68 12.19 -5.00 -7.72
N PRO A 69 12.74 -4.69 -8.92
CA PRO A 69 13.15 -3.31 -9.21
C PRO A 69 12.05 -2.28 -9.00
N THR A 70 10.81 -2.58 -9.40
CA THR A 70 9.67 -1.67 -9.20
C THR A 70 9.38 -1.46 -7.72
N ALA A 71 9.33 -2.53 -6.93
CA ALA A 71 9.09 -2.44 -5.49
C ALA A 71 10.19 -1.63 -4.78
N TRP A 72 11.47 -1.87 -5.12
CA TRP A 72 12.60 -1.09 -4.61
C TRP A 72 12.54 0.37 -5.03
N CYS A 73 12.23 0.66 -6.29
CA CYS A 73 12.07 2.04 -6.77
C CYS A 73 10.98 2.78 -6.00
N LEU A 74 9.82 2.16 -5.80
CA LEU A 74 8.73 2.76 -5.02
C LEU A 74 9.13 2.99 -3.56
N MET A 75 9.82 2.03 -2.94
CA MET A 75 10.31 2.17 -1.58
C MET A 75 11.31 3.33 -1.44
N LEU A 76 12.27 3.45 -2.37
CA LEU A 76 13.26 4.54 -2.35
C LEU A 76 12.62 5.89 -2.63
N LEU A 77 11.69 5.98 -3.58
CA LEU A 77 10.90 7.19 -3.85
C LEU A 77 10.08 7.60 -2.62
N GLY A 78 9.47 6.62 -1.95
CA GLY A 78 8.73 6.85 -0.71
C GLY A 78 9.63 7.33 0.42
N ALA A 79 10.82 6.77 0.58
CA ALA A 79 11.79 7.22 1.56
C ALA A 79 12.20 8.69 1.30
N TRP A 80 12.51 9.01 0.05
CA TRP A 80 12.84 10.39 -0.36
C TRP A 80 11.69 11.36 -0.13
N TYR A 81 10.45 10.97 -0.47
CA TYR A 81 9.23 11.75 -0.27
C TYR A 81 9.02 12.04 1.22
N ASN A 82 9.04 11.01 2.06
CA ASN A 82 8.83 11.17 3.51
C ASN A 82 9.93 12.03 4.14
N PHE A 83 11.19 11.84 3.76
CA PHE A 83 12.29 12.65 4.26
C PHE A 83 12.16 14.13 3.87
N SER A 84 11.74 14.40 2.63
CA SER A 84 11.50 15.77 2.16
C SER A 84 10.30 16.40 2.87
N TYR A 85 9.25 15.62 3.12
CA TYR A 85 8.05 16.07 3.82
C TYR A 85 8.33 16.36 5.29
N LEU A 86 9.09 15.51 5.98
CA LEU A 86 9.47 15.72 7.38
C LEU A 86 10.22 17.03 7.59
N ARG A 87 11.10 17.43 6.68
CA ARG A 87 11.80 18.71 6.72
C ARG A 87 10.87 19.92 6.71
N ILE A 88 9.70 19.78 6.07
CA ILE A 88 8.72 20.87 5.95
C ILE A 88 7.73 20.87 7.11
N VAL A 89 7.32 19.70 7.59
CA VAL A 89 6.24 19.55 8.58
C VAL A 89 6.72 19.71 10.00
N VAL A 90 7.89 19.17 10.33
CA VAL A 90 8.43 19.25 11.71
C VAL A 90 8.44 20.68 12.28
N PRO A 91 8.86 21.72 11.56
CA PRO A 91 8.81 23.09 12.08
C PRO A 91 7.40 23.62 12.32
N LYS A 92 6.38 23.06 11.58
CA LYS A 92 4.98 23.49 11.68
C LYS A 92 4.18 22.77 12.78
N CYS A 93 4.65 21.61 13.25
CA CYS A 93 3.95 20.84 14.30
C CYS A 93 3.73 21.64 15.59
N TYR A 94 4.61 22.58 15.90
CA TYR A 94 4.47 23.42 17.09
C TYR A 94 3.19 24.29 17.08
N THR A 95 2.75 24.73 15.90
CA THR A 95 1.54 25.57 15.75
C THR A 95 0.23 24.75 15.74
N TRP A 96 0.29 23.44 15.57
CA TRP A 96 -0.88 22.55 15.48
C TRP A 96 -1.42 22.10 16.84
N ARG A 97 -0.65 22.31 17.92
CA ARG A 97 -1.01 21.86 19.27
C ARG A 97 -2.41 22.32 19.69
N ASN A 98 -2.74 23.60 19.47
CA ASN A 98 -4.07 24.15 19.84
C ASN A 98 -5.19 23.61 18.98
N GLY A 99 -4.95 23.34 17.68
CA GLY A 99 -5.91 22.71 16.80
C GLY A 99 -6.25 21.27 17.21
N ILE A 100 -5.24 20.48 17.58
CA ILE A 100 -5.41 19.11 18.05
C ILE A 100 -6.22 19.06 19.35
N LEU A 101 -5.95 19.96 20.29
CA LEU A 101 -6.69 20.02 21.54
C LEU A 101 -8.18 20.32 21.32
N ASN A 102 -8.53 21.22 20.41
CA ASN A 102 -9.91 21.51 20.06
C ASN A 102 -10.62 20.33 19.42
N ILE A 103 -9.93 19.58 18.56
CA ILE A 103 -10.47 18.37 17.92
C ILE A 103 -10.75 17.27 18.95
N ILE A 104 -9.84 17.07 19.92
CA ILE A 104 -10.00 16.06 20.97
C ILE A 104 -11.15 16.42 21.96
N GLN A 105 -11.51 17.68 22.09
CA GLN A 105 -12.60 18.12 22.95
C GLN A 105 -13.99 17.82 22.36
N ASP A 106 -14.11 17.62 21.05
CA ASP A 106 -15.36 17.22 20.42
C ASP A 106 -15.53 15.69 20.49
N PRO A 107 -16.60 15.17 21.15
CA PRO A 107 -16.79 13.74 21.34
C PRO A 107 -16.94 12.96 20.03
N VAL A 108 -17.50 13.56 18.98
CA VAL A 108 -17.68 12.91 17.67
C VAL A 108 -16.33 12.73 16.99
N TYR A 109 -15.50 13.78 16.98
CA TYR A 109 -14.14 13.69 16.41
C TYR A 109 -13.25 12.75 17.22
N SER A 110 -13.33 12.79 18.55
CA SER A 110 -12.56 11.89 19.43
C SER A 110 -12.91 10.43 19.19
N PHE A 111 -14.21 10.10 19.06
CA PHE A 111 -14.67 8.76 18.73
C PHE A 111 -14.20 8.32 17.34
N SER A 112 -14.29 9.19 16.35
CA SER A 112 -13.81 8.93 14.99
C SER A 112 -12.31 8.65 14.95
N ILE A 113 -11.50 9.44 15.65
CA ILE A 113 -10.06 9.23 15.78
C ILE A 113 -9.75 7.89 16.46
N LEU A 114 -10.49 7.55 17.52
CA LEU A 114 -10.31 6.26 18.21
C LEU A 114 -10.63 5.08 17.30
N LEU A 115 -11.73 5.15 16.53
CA LEU A 115 -12.05 4.13 15.52
C LEU A 115 -10.97 4.01 14.45
N MET A 116 -10.53 5.13 13.89
CA MET A 116 -9.44 5.15 12.90
C MET A 116 -8.16 4.53 13.45
N PHE A 117 -7.80 4.86 14.68
CA PHE A 117 -6.66 4.27 15.36
C PHE A 117 -6.82 2.76 15.53
N GLY A 118 -8.03 2.29 15.92
CA GLY A 118 -8.36 0.87 15.99
C GLY A 118 -8.19 0.15 14.66
N PHE A 119 -8.65 0.73 13.55
CA PHE A 119 -8.46 0.17 12.20
C PHE A 119 -6.99 0.13 11.79
N ILE A 120 -6.21 1.17 12.12
CA ILE A 120 -4.76 1.18 11.88
C ILE A 120 -4.09 0.05 12.66
N LEU A 121 -4.42 -0.13 13.94
CA LEU A 121 -3.87 -1.23 14.74
C LEU A 121 -4.25 -2.60 14.16
N LEU A 122 -5.48 -2.78 13.72
CA LEU A 122 -5.93 -4.01 13.06
C LEU A 122 -5.20 -4.26 11.75
N SER A 123 -4.85 -3.22 11.00
CA SER A 123 -4.09 -3.39 9.75
C SER A 123 -2.67 -3.92 9.96
N PHE A 124 -2.15 -3.85 11.19
CA PHE A 124 -0.84 -4.41 11.55
C PHE A 124 -0.92 -5.89 11.95
N SER A 125 -2.12 -6.41 12.12
CA SER A 125 -2.32 -7.83 12.41
C SER A 125 -2.01 -8.66 11.16
N PRO A 126 -1.43 -9.87 11.33
CA PRO A 126 -1.28 -10.78 10.22
C PRO A 126 -2.66 -11.16 9.64
N PRO A 127 -2.76 -11.40 8.33
CA PRO A 127 -4.02 -11.85 7.73
C PRO A 127 -4.41 -13.22 8.30
N THR A 128 -5.59 -13.30 8.92
CA THR A 128 -6.07 -14.53 9.59
C THR A 128 -7.35 -15.08 8.99
N ASN A 129 -8.07 -14.28 8.19
CA ASN A 129 -9.31 -14.73 7.58
C ASN A 129 -9.05 -15.57 6.31
N ALA A 130 -10.00 -16.45 5.98
CA ALA A 130 -9.88 -17.37 4.85
C ALA A 130 -9.71 -16.64 3.52
N ASP A 131 -10.43 -15.54 3.30
CA ASP A 131 -10.35 -14.78 2.05
C ASP A 131 -8.98 -14.11 1.89
N ALA A 132 -8.47 -13.48 2.95
CA ALA A 132 -7.15 -12.87 2.91
C ALA A 132 -6.06 -13.90 2.61
N LEU A 133 -6.12 -15.07 3.26
CA LEU A 133 -5.14 -16.15 3.06
C LEU A 133 -5.28 -16.82 1.70
N ASN A 134 -6.52 -17.01 1.21
CA ASN A 134 -6.76 -17.74 -0.02
C ASN A 134 -6.38 -16.95 -1.27
N TYR A 135 -6.77 -15.68 -1.39
CA TYR A 135 -6.47 -14.97 -2.64
C TYR A 135 -5.74 -13.65 -2.47
N HIS A 136 -6.06 -12.80 -1.48
CA HIS A 136 -5.35 -11.52 -1.36
C HIS A 136 -3.88 -11.69 -0.99
N TRP A 137 -3.53 -12.75 -0.29
CA TRP A 137 -2.15 -13.11 0.02
C TRP A 137 -1.69 -14.36 -0.74
N GLY A 138 -2.56 -15.34 -0.91
CA GLY A 138 -2.26 -16.61 -1.57
C GLY A 138 -1.87 -16.42 -3.04
N ILE A 139 -2.58 -15.58 -3.81
CA ILE A 139 -2.24 -15.30 -5.21
C ILE A 139 -0.87 -14.62 -5.32
N PRO A 140 -0.55 -13.54 -4.58
CA PRO A 140 0.78 -12.96 -4.55
C PRO A 140 1.90 -13.97 -4.27
N VAL A 141 1.71 -14.83 -3.26
CA VAL A 141 2.71 -15.87 -2.92
C VAL A 141 2.85 -16.91 -4.04
N TYR A 142 1.72 -17.32 -4.64
CA TYR A 142 1.75 -18.25 -5.78
C TYR A 142 2.52 -17.67 -6.96
N LEU A 143 2.21 -16.41 -7.34
CA LEU A 143 2.89 -15.70 -8.43
C LEU A 143 4.41 -15.62 -8.19
N LEU A 144 4.82 -15.28 -6.96
CA LEU A 144 6.25 -15.18 -6.61
C LEU A 144 6.97 -16.52 -6.62
N ARG A 145 6.27 -17.62 -6.32
CA ARG A 145 6.88 -18.97 -6.27
C ARG A 145 6.93 -19.63 -7.64
N ASN A 146 5.84 -19.52 -8.41
CA ASN A 146 5.67 -20.30 -9.63
C ASN A 146 5.95 -19.47 -10.91
N HIS A 147 6.01 -18.15 -10.79
CA HIS A 147 6.21 -17.23 -11.92
C HIS A 147 5.15 -17.40 -13.01
N GLU A 148 3.92 -17.72 -12.59
CA GLU A 148 2.76 -17.89 -13.48
C GLU A 148 1.46 -17.64 -12.71
N TRP A 149 0.38 -17.38 -13.44
CA TRP A 149 -0.94 -17.27 -12.86
C TRP A 149 -1.48 -18.64 -12.44
N PRO A 150 -2.18 -18.75 -11.30
CA PRO A 150 -2.80 -19.99 -10.91
C PRO A 150 -3.87 -20.40 -11.94
N SER A 151 -3.84 -21.66 -12.39
CA SER A 151 -4.85 -22.16 -13.30
C SER A 151 -6.21 -22.28 -12.60
N THR A 152 -7.29 -21.91 -13.32
CA THR A 152 -8.66 -21.97 -12.81
C THR A 152 -9.09 -23.37 -12.36
N GLY A 153 -8.50 -24.42 -12.95
CA GLY A 153 -8.80 -25.81 -12.59
C GLY A 153 -8.19 -26.24 -11.25
N LEU A 154 -7.13 -25.58 -10.79
CA LEU A 154 -6.46 -25.87 -9.52
C LEU A 154 -6.95 -25.00 -8.38
N TRP A 155 -7.41 -23.78 -8.71
CA TRP A 155 -7.78 -22.81 -7.71
C TRP A 155 -8.86 -21.86 -8.21
N LEU A 156 -10.07 -22.02 -7.68
CA LEU A 156 -11.23 -21.21 -8.08
C LEU A 156 -10.94 -19.69 -7.99
N HIS A 157 -10.29 -19.26 -6.92
CA HIS A 157 -9.96 -17.85 -6.70
C HIS A 157 -8.83 -17.33 -7.60
N GLY A 158 -8.10 -18.20 -8.28
CA GLY A 158 -7.07 -17.81 -9.26
C GLY A 158 -7.63 -17.00 -10.43
N SER A 159 -8.92 -17.22 -10.77
CA SER A 159 -9.63 -16.44 -11.78
C SER A 159 -10.12 -15.08 -11.28
N LEU A 160 -10.14 -14.86 -9.97
CA LEU A 160 -10.57 -13.62 -9.32
C LEU A 160 -9.40 -12.66 -9.09
N GLY A 161 -8.18 -13.10 -9.37
CA GLY A 161 -6.98 -12.27 -9.24
C GLY A 161 -7.10 -11.00 -10.08
N GLY A 162 -6.86 -9.86 -9.47
CA GLY A 162 -7.03 -8.57 -10.09
C GLY A 162 -5.89 -7.60 -9.81
N ILE A 163 -6.15 -6.34 -10.06
CA ILE A 163 -5.21 -5.24 -9.88
C ILE A 163 -4.69 -5.18 -8.43
N GLY A 164 -5.57 -5.46 -7.45
CA GLY A 164 -5.21 -5.45 -6.03
C GLY A 164 -4.18 -6.51 -5.67
N GLU A 165 -4.33 -7.73 -6.17
CA GLU A 165 -3.43 -8.85 -5.91
C GLU A 165 -2.06 -8.63 -6.55
N ILE A 166 -2.03 -8.03 -7.74
CA ILE A 166 -0.77 -7.64 -8.39
C ILE A 166 -0.06 -6.57 -7.57
N TYR A 167 -0.80 -5.58 -7.07
CA TYR A 167 -0.22 -4.56 -6.21
C TYR A 167 0.29 -5.16 -4.88
N ASN A 168 -0.47 -6.07 -4.29
CA ASN A 168 -0.05 -6.80 -3.08
C ASN A 168 1.22 -7.62 -3.33
N THR A 169 1.42 -8.12 -4.55
CA THR A 169 2.64 -8.86 -4.91
C THR A 169 3.91 -8.01 -4.76
N LEU A 170 3.81 -6.68 -4.99
CA LEU A 170 4.93 -5.76 -4.70
C LEU A 170 5.29 -5.76 -3.20
N GLY A 171 4.27 -5.70 -2.34
CA GLY A 171 4.48 -5.75 -0.89
C GLY A 171 5.07 -7.09 -0.45
N VAL A 172 4.45 -8.19 -0.86
CA VAL A 172 4.89 -9.54 -0.48
C VAL A 172 6.31 -9.83 -0.99
N SER A 173 6.70 -9.29 -2.14
CA SER A 173 8.07 -9.43 -2.68
C SER A 173 9.15 -8.85 -1.76
N LEU A 174 8.81 -7.86 -0.95
CA LEU A 174 9.68 -7.20 0.03
C LEU A 174 9.28 -7.51 1.48
N TYR A 175 8.53 -8.58 1.73
CA TYR A 175 8.04 -8.99 3.05
C TYR A 175 7.09 -7.98 3.73
N ALA A 176 6.46 -7.09 2.95
CA ALA A 176 5.44 -6.15 3.42
C ALA A 176 4.04 -6.75 3.22
N GLU A 177 3.73 -7.82 3.94
CA GLU A 177 2.46 -8.58 3.84
C GLU A 177 1.24 -7.74 4.18
N ASN A 178 1.42 -6.70 4.99
CA ASN A 178 0.37 -5.79 5.44
C ASN A 178 0.07 -4.66 4.43
N LEU A 179 0.67 -4.65 3.24
CA LEU A 179 0.48 -3.57 2.27
C LEU A 179 -1.00 -3.34 1.94
N GLY A 180 -1.74 -4.42 1.68
CA GLY A 180 -3.17 -4.34 1.34
C GLY A 180 -4.03 -3.83 2.50
N THR A 181 -3.80 -4.30 3.72
CA THR A 181 -4.56 -3.88 4.90
C THR A 181 -4.26 -2.44 5.30
N ILE A 182 -3.01 -2.00 5.19
CA ILE A 182 -2.63 -0.60 5.41
C ILE A 182 -3.28 0.30 4.35
N LEU A 183 -3.30 -0.13 3.09
CA LEU A 183 -3.97 0.60 2.02
C LEU A 183 -5.47 0.78 2.29
N GLN A 184 -6.16 -0.27 2.73
CA GLN A 184 -7.57 -0.18 3.10
C GLN A 184 -7.80 0.81 4.23
N SER A 185 -6.96 0.79 5.28
CA SER A 185 -7.03 1.73 6.39
C SER A 185 -6.76 3.17 5.96
N LEU A 186 -5.77 3.39 5.09
CA LEU A 186 -5.49 4.72 4.52
C LEU A 186 -6.64 5.22 3.66
N SER A 187 -7.26 4.36 2.86
CA SER A 187 -8.42 4.74 2.05
C SER A 187 -9.58 5.20 2.94
N LEU A 188 -9.84 4.50 4.04
CA LEU A 188 -10.88 4.88 5.00
C LEU A 188 -10.60 6.27 5.61
N ILE A 189 -9.36 6.54 6.01
CA ILE A 189 -8.93 7.84 6.54
C ILE A 189 -9.13 8.95 5.50
N LEU A 190 -8.68 8.71 4.28
CA LEU A 190 -8.72 9.72 3.22
C LEU A 190 -10.15 10.00 2.72
N PHE A 191 -11.08 9.05 2.84
CA PHE A 191 -12.50 9.27 2.54
C PHE A 191 -13.23 10.01 3.66
N SER A 192 -12.67 10.04 4.89
CA SER A 192 -13.27 10.69 6.06
C SER A 192 -12.85 12.16 6.19
N CYS A 193 -11.86 12.62 5.41
CA CYS A 193 -11.34 13.99 5.38
C CYS A 193 -11.90 14.79 4.20
#